data_5a4d4fb0322c80fb54f76653ab6d106c
#
_entry.id   5a4d4fb0322c80fb54f76653ab6d106c
#
_cell.length_a   1.000
_cell.length_b   1.000
_cell.length_c   1.000
_cell.angle_alpha   90.00
_cell.angle_beta   90.00
_cell.angle_gamma   90.00
#
_symmetry.space_group_name_H-M   'P 1'
#
loop_
_entity.id
_entity.type
_entity.pdbx_description
1 polymer ?
#
loop_
_entity_poly.entity_id
_entity_poly.type
_entity_poly.pdbx_seq_one_letter_code
_entity_poly.pdbx_strand_id
1 'polypeptide(L)'
;MEKKNIWIVVIVVVVMVVLCCCAILVASGAFAAIGATNFIQELETSQNNQESTPREIIKMPTNTPVPNVEPGSVNPAPTQEQTMIDAAILAQMEKIEREVEGIRGLPTANDLVRKTLSQEQLRQHVMDDFFVDYTEEEVRQDALILNLFGLIDRDYDLYELFVELYSEQIAGFYDDETKEMVVVQGKGFAGPERMTYAHEYTHALQDAQYDLEDGLKLQDEFCELDSEYCGAVTALIEGDASFTETQWFLEHSTLKDKQEVLQYYQNYASPIFDTTPAFLQEDLIFPYVKGLEFVTYLYEQGGYAAIDDAYLNPPSSTEQILHPERYPNDQPIKIELKDFTSILGNGWEEIERNALGEWYTYLMFAKPLNSDWALVEDIALAAAEGWGGDLYLVYQHSTNDEVVLVSVSEWDTQSDADEYWQAFTDYAALRWGNTTQNSTNQMVWVLESETIMISRQTNQILWIITPNLDMAQKLAIEFPLFQ
;
A
#
# COMPACT_ATOMS: atom_id res chain seq x y z
N MET A 1 -24.32 9.05 7.56
CA MET A 1 -23.01 9.73 7.66
C MET A 1 -22.13 8.82 6.82
N GLU A 2 -21.73 9.30 5.66
CA GLU A 2 -20.88 8.51 4.73
C GLU A 2 -19.50 8.37 5.38
N LYS A 3 -18.99 7.14 5.44
CA LYS A 3 -17.66 6.84 5.93
C LYS A 3 -16.67 7.24 4.83
N LYS A 4 -15.67 8.07 5.14
CA LYS A 4 -14.60 8.47 4.22
C LYS A 4 -13.41 7.51 4.27
N ASN A 5 -12.85 7.32 3.13
CA ASN A 5 -11.91 6.28 2.68
C ASN A 5 -10.56 6.16 3.40
N ILE A 6 -10.29 5.04 4.06
CA ILE A 6 -8.96 4.58 4.44
C ILE A 6 -8.10 4.29 3.19
N TRP A 7 -8.71 3.83 2.10
CA TRP A 7 -8.01 3.50 0.85
C TRP A 7 -7.48 4.73 0.10
N ILE A 8 -8.19 5.88 0.13
CA ILE A 8 -7.64 7.16 -0.36
C ILE A 8 -6.43 7.58 0.49
N VAL A 9 -6.46 7.27 1.77
CA VAL A 9 -5.37 7.47 2.72
C VAL A 9 -4.11 6.72 2.31
N VAL A 10 -4.21 5.48 1.84
CA VAL A 10 -3.10 4.68 1.33
C VAL A 10 -2.50 5.29 0.05
N ILE A 11 -3.31 5.83 -0.86
CA ILE A 11 -2.85 6.45 -2.12
C ILE A 11 -1.89 7.62 -1.87
N VAL A 12 -2.10 8.41 -0.85
CA VAL A 12 -1.31 9.64 -0.57
C VAL A 12 0.05 9.38 0.10
N VAL A 13 0.18 8.34 0.95
CA VAL A 13 1.45 8.04 1.67
C VAL A 13 2.55 7.61 0.72
N VAL A 14 2.20 7.03 -0.37
CA VAL A 14 3.11 6.23 -1.15
C VAL A 14 3.81 6.98 -2.26
N VAL A 15 3.38 8.18 -2.62
CA VAL A 15 4.11 9.04 -3.58
C VAL A 15 5.57 9.26 -3.20
N MET A 16 5.90 9.17 -1.91
CA MET A 16 7.29 9.35 -1.45
C MET A 16 8.08 8.04 -1.36
N VAL A 17 7.42 6.90 -1.20
CA VAL A 17 8.12 5.59 -1.20
C VAL A 17 8.56 5.22 -2.61
N VAL A 18 7.81 5.61 -3.65
CA VAL A 18 8.22 5.44 -5.07
C VAL A 18 9.51 6.17 -5.37
N LEU A 19 9.68 7.36 -4.82
CA LEU A 19 10.94 8.07 -4.91
C LEU A 19 12.10 7.23 -4.31
N CYS A 20 11.88 6.48 -3.25
CA CYS A 20 12.86 5.56 -2.65
C CYS A 20 13.09 4.32 -3.53
N CYS A 21 12.04 3.75 -4.12
CA CYS A 21 12.14 2.58 -5.00
C CYS A 21 12.86 2.87 -6.32
N CYS A 22 12.71 4.05 -6.91
CA CYS A 22 13.52 4.44 -8.06
C CYS A 22 15.03 4.44 -7.74
N ALA A 23 15.43 4.82 -6.51
CA ALA A 23 16.82 4.73 -6.07
C ALA A 23 17.30 3.27 -5.89
N ILE A 24 16.43 2.38 -5.40
CA ILE A 24 16.71 0.93 -5.25
C ILE A 24 16.77 0.26 -6.63
N LEU A 25 15.89 0.60 -7.55
CA LEU A 25 15.90 0.08 -8.93
C LEU A 25 17.14 0.57 -9.72
N VAL A 26 17.59 1.81 -9.50
CA VAL A 26 18.88 2.30 -10.03
C VAL A 26 20.05 1.52 -9.43
N ALA A 27 20.00 1.19 -8.14
CA ALA A 27 21.04 0.40 -7.47
C ALA A 27 21.02 -1.09 -7.84
N SER A 28 19.84 -1.66 -8.15
CA SER A 28 19.67 -3.08 -8.48
C SER A 28 19.87 -3.44 -9.95
N GLY A 29 20.09 -2.46 -10.86
CA GLY A 29 20.39 -2.72 -12.27
C GLY A 29 19.17 -3.05 -13.14
N ALA A 30 17.95 -3.01 -12.63
CA ALA A 30 16.73 -3.24 -13.43
C ALA A 30 16.51 -2.15 -14.49
N PHE A 31 17.08 -0.97 -14.32
CA PHE A 31 17.13 0.10 -15.33
C PHE A 31 18.04 -0.21 -16.55
N ALA A 32 18.79 -1.30 -16.54
CA ALA A 32 19.69 -1.66 -17.65
C ALA A 32 18.94 -1.96 -18.96
N ALA A 33 17.65 -2.28 -18.90
CA ALA A 33 16.83 -2.56 -20.07
C ALA A 33 16.21 -1.30 -20.73
N ILE A 34 16.11 -0.16 -20.02
CA ILE A 34 15.40 1.04 -20.48
C ILE A 34 16.35 2.26 -20.74
N GLY A 35 17.66 2.02 -20.96
CA GLY A 35 18.58 3.11 -21.36
C GLY A 35 19.42 3.73 -20.25
N ALA A 36 19.45 3.12 -19.05
CA ALA A 36 20.24 3.60 -17.91
C ALA A 36 21.76 3.63 -18.15
N THR A 37 22.29 2.81 -19.08
CA THR A 37 23.71 2.86 -19.47
C THR A 37 24.10 4.22 -20.05
N ASN A 38 23.21 4.91 -20.76
CA ASN A 38 23.47 6.25 -21.28
C ASN A 38 23.41 7.32 -20.17
N PHE A 39 22.52 7.15 -19.20
CA PHE A 39 22.33 8.07 -18.08
C PHE A 39 23.55 8.13 -17.14
N ILE A 40 24.08 6.98 -16.74
CA ILE A 40 25.27 6.90 -15.87
C ILE A 40 26.48 7.48 -16.60
N GLN A 41 26.62 7.23 -17.89
CA GLN A 41 27.72 7.71 -18.71
C GLN A 41 27.69 9.24 -18.93
N GLU A 42 26.49 9.85 -19.01
CA GLU A 42 26.31 11.31 -19.07
C GLU A 42 26.65 11.98 -17.70
N LEU A 43 26.27 11.36 -16.58
CA LEU A 43 26.63 11.87 -15.24
C LEU A 43 28.12 11.80 -14.97
N GLU A 44 28.78 10.71 -15.32
CA GLU A 44 30.24 10.55 -15.16
C GLU A 44 31.04 11.52 -16.03
N THR A 45 30.56 11.82 -17.23
CA THR A 45 31.21 12.81 -18.12
C THR A 45 31.03 14.23 -17.62
N SER A 46 29.92 14.54 -16.93
CA SER A 46 29.66 15.85 -16.34
C SER A 46 30.51 16.11 -15.09
N GLN A 47 30.78 15.09 -14.29
CA GLN A 47 31.62 15.21 -13.08
C GLN A 47 33.11 15.42 -13.38
N ASN A 48 33.60 14.89 -14.49
CA ASN A 48 35.01 15.02 -14.87
C ASN A 48 35.38 16.38 -15.46
N ASN A 49 34.42 17.27 -15.72
CA ASN A 49 34.68 18.62 -16.26
C ASN A 49 34.66 19.75 -15.23
N GLN A 50 34.53 19.45 -13.93
CA GLN A 50 34.70 20.47 -12.88
C GLN A 50 36.10 20.37 -12.24
N GLU A 51 36.97 21.27 -12.66
CA GLU A 51 38.28 21.47 -12.01
C GLU A 51 38.13 21.89 -10.56
N SER A 52 38.94 21.24 -9.72
CA SER A 52 39.01 21.37 -8.28
C SER A 52 39.56 22.74 -7.83
N THR A 53 38.76 23.52 -7.10
CA THR A 53 39.22 24.55 -6.21
C THR A 53 39.07 24.09 -4.75
N PRO A 54 40.08 24.31 -3.87
CA PRO A 54 40.02 23.82 -2.49
C PRO A 54 39.00 24.64 -1.66
N ARG A 55 38.10 23.97 -0.95
CA ARG A 55 37.18 24.60 0.00
C ARG A 55 37.82 24.75 1.38
N GLU A 56 37.80 25.96 1.88
CA GLU A 56 38.11 26.30 3.29
C GLU A 56 37.06 25.70 4.24
N ILE A 57 37.55 25.16 5.35
CA ILE A 57 36.70 24.56 6.41
C ILE A 57 36.14 25.69 7.27
N ILE A 58 34.85 25.94 7.21
CA ILE A 58 34.12 26.84 8.11
C ILE A 58 33.68 26.05 9.35
N LYS A 59 34.20 26.47 10.52
CA LYS A 59 33.82 25.94 11.83
C LYS A 59 32.43 26.45 12.22
N MET A 60 31.56 25.55 12.64
CA MET A 60 30.27 25.88 13.24
C MET A 60 30.42 26.47 14.64
N PRO A 61 29.63 27.49 15.01
CA PRO A 61 29.55 27.97 16.38
C PRO A 61 28.56 27.14 17.22
N THR A 62 28.96 26.91 18.47
CA THR A 62 28.24 26.21 19.52
C THR A 62 27.12 27.05 20.15
N ASN A 63 26.00 26.42 20.41
CA ASN A 63 24.93 26.64 21.39
C ASN A 63 24.66 28.08 21.91
N THR A 64 23.45 28.56 21.63
CA THR A 64 22.77 29.59 22.43
C THR A 64 21.42 29.04 22.93
N PRO A 65 21.03 29.34 24.19
CA PRO A 65 19.80 28.72 24.80
C PRO A 65 18.53 29.39 24.36
N VAL A 66 17.46 28.56 24.27
CA VAL A 66 16.09 28.95 23.93
C VAL A 66 15.47 29.76 25.07
N PRO A 67 14.81 30.89 24.82
CA PRO A 67 14.05 31.60 25.84
C PRO A 67 12.67 30.95 26.07
N ASN A 68 12.33 30.84 27.35
CA ASN A 68 11.03 30.42 27.87
C ASN A 68 9.92 31.41 27.44
N VAL A 69 8.85 30.94 26.78
CA VAL A 69 7.66 31.76 26.44
C VAL A 69 6.50 31.31 27.30
N GLU A 70 5.95 32.22 28.08
CA GLU A 70 4.73 32.08 28.87
C GLU A 70 3.47 31.99 27.97
N PRO A 71 2.38 31.31 28.41
CA PRO A 71 1.16 31.18 27.63
C PRO A 71 0.31 32.45 27.71
N GLY A 72 0.10 33.10 26.58
CA GLY A 72 -0.71 34.30 26.50
C GLY A 72 -1.51 34.43 25.20
N SER A 73 -2.81 34.46 25.37
CA SER A 73 -3.87 34.98 24.50
C SER A 73 -4.15 34.24 23.17
N VAL A 74 -5.32 33.62 23.15
CA VAL A 74 -6.04 33.14 21.97
C VAL A 74 -6.30 34.31 21.01
N ASN A 75 -5.65 34.31 19.88
CA ASN A 75 -6.01 35.13 18.73
C ASN A 75 -7.06 34.40 17.89
N PRO A 76 -8.00 35.12 17.26
CA PRO A 76 -9.00 34.51 16.39
C PRO A 76 -8.33 33.85 15.19
N ALA A 77 -8.94 32.76 14.73
CA ALA A 77 -8.50 31.96 13.59
C ALA A 77 -8.05 32.85 12.40
N PRO A 78 -6.90 32.57 11.77
CA PRO A 78 -6.53 33.27 10.57
C PRO A 78 -7.51 32.93 9.45
N THR A 79 -8.07 33.97 8.86
CA THR A 79 -8.79 33.90 7.60
C THR A 79 -7.86 33.23 6.59
N GLN A 80 -8.33 32.20 5.89
CA GLN A 80 -7.60 31.52 4.80
C GLN A 80 -7.17 32.56 3.75
N GLU A 81 -5.94 33.05 3.84
CA GLU A 81 -5.28 33.69 2.70
C GLU A 81 -4.86 32.54 1.75
N GLN A 82 -5.60 32.36 0.66
CA GLN A 82 -5.13 31.61 -0.49
C GLN A 82 -3.81 32.22 -0.93
N THR A 83 -2.70 31.59 -0.59
CA THR A 83 -1.38 32.04 -1.03
C THR A 83 -1.32 31.81 -2.54
N MET A 84 -1.25 32.91 -3.33
CA MET A 84 -1.15 32.81 -4.79
C MET A 84 0.14 32.09 -5.15
N ILE A 85 0.03 31.03 -5.97
CA ILE A 85 1.20 30.30 -6.49
C ILE A 85 2.07 31.31 -7.25
N ASP A 86 3.39 31.26 -7.04
CA ASP A 86 4.33 32.07 -7.81
C ASP A 86 4.15 31.84 -9.31
N ALA A 87 4.09 32.91 -10.10
CA ALA A 87 3.82 32.82 -11.52
C ALA A 87 4.86 32.00 -12.30
N ALA A 88 6.11 31.95 -11.82
CA ALA A 88 7.14 31.13 -12.43
C ALA A 88 6.96 29.63 -12.10
N ILE A 89 6.45 29.31 -10.92
CA ILE A 89 6.08 27.93 -10.54
C ILE A 89 4.87 27.48 -11.34
N LEU A 90 3.82 28.32 -11.42
CA LEU A 90 2.62 28.02 -12.20
C LEU A 90 2.97 27.74 -13.68
N ALA A 91 3.83 28.53 -14.30
CA ALA A 91 4.27 28.30 -15.66
C ALA A 91 5.04 26.97 -15.85
N GLN A 92 5.74 26.50 -14.82
CA GLN A 92 6.40 25.19 -14.85
C GLN A 92 5.38 24.05 -14.69
N MET A 93 4.41 24.18 -13.78
CA MET A 93 3.29 23.24 -13.65
C MET A 93 2.56 23.06 -14.98
N GLU A 94 2.10 24.15 -15.59
CA GLU A 94 1.44 24.12 -16.89
C GLU A 94 2.30 23.51 -18.03
N LYS A 95 3.62 23.63 -17.91
CA LYS A 95 4.53 22.98 -18.85
C LYS A 95 4.54 21.47 -18.64
N ILE A 96 4.66 20.99 -17.39
CA ILE A 96 4.65 19.57 -17.04
C ILE A 96 3.33 18.94 -17.46
N GLU A 97 2.21 19.59 -17.19
CA GLU A 97 0.87 19.13 -17.58
C GLU A 97 0.79 18.81 -19.08
N ARG A 98 1.20 19.76 -19.93
CA ARG A 98 1.22 19.53 -21.39
C ARG A 98 2.17 18.42 -21.82
N GLU A 99 3.28 18.23 -21.12
CA GLU A 99 4.25 17.17 -21.39
C GLU A 99 3.67 15.79 -20.99
N VAL A 100 3.04 15.70 -19.82
CA VAL A 100 2.35 14.48 -19.34
C VAL A 100 1.16 14.12 -20.23
N GLU A 101 0.32 15.10 -20.62
CA GLU A 101 -0.74 14.88 -21.61
C GLU A 101 -0.20 14.32 -22.94
N GLY A 102 0.95 14.84 -23.38
CA GLY A 102 1.61 14.37 -24.60
C GLY A 102 2.13 12.93 -24.49
N ILE A 103 2.59 12.52 -23.32
CA ILE A 103 3.07 11.16 -23.02
C ILE A 103 1.89 10.20 -22.90
N ARG A 104 0.96 10.50 -21.98
CA ARG A 104 -0.09 9.56 -21.58
C ARG A 104 -1.24 9.49 -22.61
N GLY A 105 -1.51 10.56 -23.30
CA GLY A 105 -2.52 10.62 -24.35
C GLY A 105 -3.97 10.72 -23.85
N LEU A 106 -4.19 10.89 -22.56
CA LEU A 106 -5.51 11.09 -21.97
C LEU A 106 -6.01 12.54 -22.15
N PRO A 107 -7.34 12.78 -22.08
CA PRO A 107 -7.91 14.12 -22.14
C PRO A 107 -7.43 15.01 -20.99
N THR A 108 -7.30 16.31 -21.26
CA THR A 108 -6.94 17.32 -20.26
C THR A 108 -7.92 17.34 -19.09
N ALA A 109 -7.42 17.40 -17.87
CA ALA A 109 -8.21 17.64 -16.67
C ALA A 109 -8.63 19.12 -16.59
N ASN A 110 -9.84 19.46 -17.06
CA ASN A 110 -10.26 20.86 -17.26
C ASN A 110 -10.60 21.61 -15.96
N ASP A 111 -10.98 20.89 -14.91
CA ASP A 111 -11.49 21.48 -13.64
C ASP A 111 -10.44 21.49 -12.54
N LEU A 112 -9.18 21.29 -12.87
CA LEU A 112 -8.07 21.19 -11.92
C LEU A 112 -7.84 22.49 -11.14
N VAL A 113 -7.97 22.44 -9.82
CA VAL A 113 -7.66 23.52 -8.89
C VAL A 113 -6.28 23.30 -8.27
N ARG A 114 -5.36 24.23 -8.47
CA ARG A 114 -4.01 24.15 -7.92
C ARG A 114 -3.93 24.90 -6.61
N LYS A 115 -3.46 24.23 -5.56
CA LYS A 115 -3.25 24.81 -4.22
C LYS A 115 -1.81 24.63 -3.77
N THR A 116 -1.41 25.48 -2.83
CA THR A 116 -0.16 25.28 -2.11
C THR A 116 -0.46 25.30 -0.62
N LEU A 117 0.06 24.31 0.10
CA LEU A 117 -0.03 24.22 1.57
C LEU A 117 1.35 24.31 2.19
N SER A 118 1.47 24.93 3.36
CA SER A 118 2.64 24.75 4.22
C SER A 118 2.60 23.34 4.82
N GLN A 119 3.72 22.86 5.35
CA GLN A 119 3.80 21.55 5.99
C GLN A 119 2.84 21.42 7.19
N GLU A 120 2.61 22.51 7.94
CA GLU A 120 1.65 22.54 9.04
C GLU A 120 0.20 22.49 8.54
N GLN A 121 -0.09 23.22 7.44
CA GLN A 121 -1.43 23.18 6.82
C GLN A 121 -1.73 21.82 6.21
N LEU A 122 -0.71 21.15 5.61
CA LEU A 122 -0.84 19.79 5.11
C LEU A 122 -1.15 18.82 6.24
N ARG A 123 -0.39 18.88 7.35
CA ARG A 123 -0.66 18.03 8.51
C ARG A 123 -2.08 18.20 9.04
N GLN A 124 -2.54 19.47 9.13
CA GLN A 124 -3.90 19.77 9.55
C GLN A 124 -4.94 19.21 8.56
N HIS A 125 -4.69 19.35 7.26
CA HIS A 125 -5.55 18.81 6.21
C HIS A 125 -5.65 17.27 6.30
N VAL A 126 -4.51 16.59 6.47
CA VAL A 126 -4.47 15.15 6.70
C VAL A 126 -5.34 14.76 7.92
N MET A 127 -5.20 15.48 9.03
CA MET A 127 -5.97 15.19 10.23
C MET A 127 -7.47 15.47 10.08
N ASP A 128 -7.83 16.52 9.34
CA ASP A 128 -9.21 16.97 9.21
C ASP A 128 -9.98 16.21 8.10
N ASP A 129 -9.31 15.75 7.07
CA ASP A 129 -9.95 15.17 5.90
C ASP A 129 -9.73 13.64 5.82
N PHE A 130 -8.52 13.14 6.08
CA PHE A 130 -8.24 11.70 5.96
C PHE A 130 -8.62 10.88 7.21
N PHE A 131 -8.51 11.47 8.41
CA PHE A 131 -8.74 10.74 9.66
C PHE A 131 -10.05 11.13 10.37
N VAL A 132 -10.87 11.95 9.75
CA VAL A 132 -12.13 12.43 10.36
C VAL A 132 -13.08 11.27 10.65
N ASP A 133 -13.11 10.28 9.78
CA ASP A 133 -14.03 9.15 9.84
C ASP A 133 -13.36 7.84 10.30
N TYR A 134 -12.02 7.79 10.44
CA TYR A 134 -11.30 6.64 10.97
C TYR A 134 -11.30 6.63 12.49
N THR A 135 -12.25 5.93 13.06
CA THR A 135 -12.48 5.94 14.51
C THR A 135 -11.46 5.10 15.28
N GLU A 136 -11.26 5.41 16.58
CA GLU A 136 -10.43 4.57 17.47
C GLU A 136 -10.90 3.11 17.53
N GLU A 137 -12.18 2.83 17.26
CA GLU A 137 -12.72 1.48 17.25
C GLU A 137 -12.28 0.74 15.98
N GLU A 138 -12.36 1.37 14.81
CA GLU A 138 -11.90 0.81 13.55
C GLU A 138 -10.40 0.52 13.59
N VAL A 139 -9.59 1.46 14.08
CA VAL A 139 -8.14 1.24 14.29
C VAL A 139 -7.85 -0.01 15.12
N ARG A 140 -8.62 -0.20 16.21
CA ARG A 140 -8.45 -1.39 17.07
C ARG A 140 -8.90 -2.66 16.37
N GLN A 141 -9.95 -2.63 15.57
CA GLN A 141 -10.41 -3.77 14.79
C GLN A 141 -9.38 -4.16 13.72
N ASP A 142 -8.82 -3.19 13.00
CA ASP A 142 -7.77 -3.45 12.01
C ASP A 142 -6.51 -4.06 12.67
N ALA A 143 -6.06 -3.49 13.79
CA ALA A 143 -4.94 -4.05 14.54
C ALA A 143 -5.24 -5.48 15.03
N LEU A 144 -6.46 -5.76 15.45
CA LEU A 144 -6.92 -7.08 15.84
C LEU A 144 -6.88 -8.07 14.68
N ILE A 145 -7.39 -7.70 13.52
CA ILE A 145 -7.40 -8.53 12.31
C ILE A 145 -5.98 -8.85 11.85
N LEU A 146 -5.12 -7.84 11.75
CA LEU A 146 -3.71 -8.01 11.39
C LEU A 146 -2.95 -8.86 12.41
N ASN A 147 -3.31 -8.77 13.71
CA ASN A 147 -2.74 -9.62 14.76
C ASN A 147 -3.13 -11.10 14.59
N LEU A 148 -4.36 -11.42 14.18
CA LEU A 148 -4.79 -12.80 13.90
C LEU A 148 -3.89 -13.43 12.84
N PHE A 149 -3.54 -12.68 11.79
CA PHE A 149 -2.61 -13.12 10.75
C PHE A 149 -1.14 -13.06 11.17
N GLY A 150 -0.84 -12.51 12.37
CA GLY A 150 0.51 -12.46 12.93
C GLY A 150 1.39 -11.36 12.36
N LEU A 151 0.79 -10.29 11.85
CA LEU A 151 1.48 -9.19 11.19
C LEU A 151 1.88 -8.05 12.13
N ILE A 152 1.05 -7.75 13.14
CA ILE A 152 1.35 -6.73 14.17
C ILE A 152 0.93 -7.18 15.56
N ASP A 153 1.36 -6.43 16.59
CA ASP A 153 0.82 -6.57 17.94
C ASP A 153 -0.63 -6.10 17.99
N ARG A 154 -1.45 -6.76 18.81
CA ARG A 154 -2.87 -6.45 18.97
C ARG A 154 -3.14 -5.01 19.41
N ASP A 155 -2.24 -4.45 20.23
CA ASP A 155 -2.34 -3.10 20.78
C ASP A 155 -1.49 -2.09 20.00
N TYR A 156 -1.14 -2.41 18.74
CA TYR A 156 -0.35 -1.52 17.90
C TYR A 156 -1.16 -0.29 17.50
N ASP A 157 -0.61 0.90 17.69
CA ASP A 157 -1.27 2.17 17.36
C ASP A 157 -1.08 2.50 15.87
N LEU A 158 -1.95 1.93 15.03
CA LEU A 158 -1.96 2.20 13.60
C LEU A 158 -2.33 3.66 13.29
N TYR A 159 -3.17 4.29 14.12
CA TYR A 159 -3.56 5.68 13.91
C TYR A 159 -2.36 6.62 14.05
N GLU A 160 -1.61 6.50 15.16
CA GLU A 160 -0.40 7.31 15.37
C GLU A 160 0.61 7.07 14.26
N LEU A 161 0.84 5.81 13.88
CA LEU A 161 1.73 5.45 12.79
C LEU A 161 1.33 6.15 11.48
N PHE A 162 0.07 6.07 11.08
CA PHE A 162 -0.38 6.69 9.82
C PHE A 162 -0.27 8.21 9.88
N VAL A 163 -0.66 8.86 10.96
CA VAL A 163 -0.49 10.32 11.13
C VAL A 163 0.98 10.73 11.00
N GLU A 164 1.90 9.98 11.59
CA GLU A 164 3.33 10.25 11.49
C GLU A 164 3.87 10.02 10.08
N LEU A 165 3.52 8.89 9.44
CA LEU A 165 3.91 8.57 8.06
C LEU A 165 3.44 9.67 7.09
N TYR A 166 2.17 10.06 7.16
CA TYR A 166 1.61 11.12 6.31
C TYR A 166 2.32 12.44 6.52
N SER A 167 2.57 12.80 7.77
CA SER A 167 3.25 14.06 8.10
C SER A 167 4.70 14.11 7.60
N GLU A 168 5.38 12.95 7.53
CA GLU A 168 6.77 12.86 7.07
C GLU A 168 6.87 12.86 5.54
N GLN A 169 5.98 12.15 4.87
CA GLN A 169 6.16 11.70 3.49
C GLN A 169 5.55 12.63 2.43
N ILE A 170 4.44 13.31 2.71
CA ILE A 170 3.71 14.02 1.67
C ILE A 170 4.48 15.25 1.14
N ALA A 171 4.73 15.26 -0.17
CA ALA A 171 5.30 16.41 -0.91
C ALA A 171 4.26 17.11 -1.79
N GLY A 172 3.18 16.44 -2.14
CA GLY A 172 2.03 16.89 -2.91
C GLY A 172 1.04 15.74 -3.06
N PHE A 173 -0.16 16.04 -3.49
CA PHE A 173 -1.19 15.03 -3.79
C PHE A 173 -2.26 15.60 -4.72
N TYR A 174 -2.95 14.73 -5.42
CA TYR A 174 -4.20 15.00 -6.12
C TYR A 174 -5.37 14.49 -5.28
N ASP A 175 -6.37 15.32 -5.10
CA ASP A 175 -7.62 15.00 -4.42
C ASP A 175 -8.71 14.83 -5.48
N ASP A 176 -9.19 13.61 -5.64
CA ASP A 176 -10.16 13.24 -6.68
C ASP A 176 -11.60 13.68 -6.35
N GLU A 177 -11.95 13.92 -5.09
CA GLU A 177 -13.26 14.49 -4.71
C GLU A 177 -13.33 15.98 -5.07
N THR A 178 -12.33 16.73 -4.67
CA THR A 178 -12.30 18.19 -4.84
C THR A 178 -11.66 18.65 -6.14
N LYS A 179 -11.02 17.75 -6.89
CA LYS A 179 -10.22 18.00 -8.09
C LYS A 179 -9.08 18.99 -7.81
N GLU A 180 -8.47 18.86 -6.63
CA GLU A 180 -7.42 19.75 -6.16
C GLU A 180 -6.05 19.10 -6.29
N MET A 181 -5.15 19.81 -6.94
CA MET A 181 -3.73 19.50 -6.97
C MET A 181 -3.02 20.29 -5.89
N VAL A 182 -2.52 19.64 -4.87
CA VAL A 182 -1.84 20.27 -3.74
C VAL A 182 -0.33 20.07 -3.86
N VAL A 183 0.43 21.15 -3.65
CA VAL A 183 1.90 21.13 -3.58
C VAL A 183 2.35 21.73 -2.26
N VAL A 184 3.25 21.07 -1.56
CA VAL A 184 3.77 21.53 -0.27
C VAL A 184 4.78 22.66 -0.47
N GLN A 185 4.51 23.81 0.15
CA GLN A 185 5.40 24.97 0.13
C GLN A 185 6.63 24.76 1.00
N GLY A 186 7.74 25.40 0.60
CA GLY A 186 8.91 25.57 1.46
C GLY A 186 10.12 24.77 1.03
N LYS A 187 9.96 23.80 0.14
CA LYS A 187 11.08 23.06 -0.47
C LYS A 187 11.48 23.60 -1.86
N GLY A 188 10.70 24.54 -2.41
CA GLY A 188 10.84 25.04 -3.78
C GLY A 188 10.00 24.23 -4.78
N PHE A 189 10.32 24.34 -6.07
CA PHE A 189 9.77 23.51 -7.15
C PHE A 189 10.95 23.03 -7.99
N ALA A 190 11.76 22.16 -7.37
CA ALA A 190 13.00 21.59 -7.89
C ALA A 190 12.74 20.25 -8.62
N GLY A 191 13.77 19.52 -8.96
CA GLY A 191 13.66 18.24 -9.67
C GLY A 191 12.69 17.25 -9.02
N PRO A 192 12.82 16.96 -7.71
CA PRO A 192 11.90 16.05 -7.02
C PRO A 192 10.44 16.51 -7.07
N GLU A 193 10.14 17.76 -6.74
CA GLU A 193 8.78 18.28 -6.72
C GLU A 193 8.16 18.31 -8.12
N ARG A 194 8.96 18.51 -9.17
CA ARG A 194 8.47 18.42 -10.56
C ARG A 194 8.17 17.01 -11.01
N MET A 195 8.94 16.04 -10.52
CA MET A 195 8.73 14.63 -10.77
C MET A 195 7.44 14.17 -10.09
N THR A 196 7.27 14.46 -8.79
CA THR A 196 6.01 14.24 -8.07
C THR A 196 4.82 14.92 -8.75
N TYR A 197 4.98 16.17 -9.22
CA TYR A 197 3.91 16.87 -9.92
C TYR A 197 3.47 16.17 -11.22
N ALA A 198 4.39 15.54 -11.93
CA ALA A 198 4.06 14.75 -13.12
C ALA A 198 3.26 13.48 -12.76
N HIS A 199 3.58 12.85 -11.62
CA HIS A 199 2.85 11.72 -11.07
C HIS A 199 1.41 12.13 -10.72
N GLU A 200 1.25 13.13 -9.86
CA GLU A 200 -0.06 13.60 -9.40
C GLU A 200 -0.95 14.11 -10.54
N TYR A 201 -0.34 14.76 -11.55
CA TYR A 201 -1.10 15.18 -12.71
C TYR A 201 -1.58 13.99 -13.56
N THR A 202 -0.87 12.87 -13.52
CA THR A 202 -1.35 11.64 -14.16
C THR A 202 -2.62 11.14 -13.47
N HIS A 203 -2.72 11.21 -12.15
CA HIS A 203 -3.96 10.89 -11.43
C HIS A 203 -5.11 11.81 -11.84
N ALA A 204 -4.85 13.11 -11.99
CA ALA A 204 -5.88 14.03 -12.50
C ALA A 204 -6.38 13.67 -13.91
N LEU A 205 -5.51 13.15 -14.79
CA LEU A 205 -5.90 12.65 -16.10
C LEU A 205 -6.69 11.34 -16.03
N GLN A 206 -6.26 10.42 -15.19
CA GLN A 206 -6.92 9.13 -14.94
C GLN A 206 -8.33 9.36 -14.42
N ASP A 207 -8.47 10.21 -13.41
CA ASP A 207 -9.75 10.56 -12.82
C ASP A 207 -10.69 11.24 -13.81
N ALA A 208 -10.21 12.25 -14.56
CA ALA A 208 -10.99 12.91 -15.60
C ALA A 208 -11.49 11.96 -16.71
N GLN A 209 -10.80 10.84 -16.93
CA GLN A 209 -11.13 9.86 -17.98
C GLN A 209 -11.95 8.70 -17.47
N TYR A 210 -11.63 8.18 -16.28
CA TYR A 210 -12.12 6.89 -15.79
C TYR A 210 -13.01 6.99 -14.57
N ASP A 211 -13.02 8.16 -13.90
CA ASP A 211 -13.74 8.35 -12.64
C ASP A 211 -13.25 7.35 -11.58
N LEU A 212 -12.18 7.72 -10.87
CA LEU A 212 -11.46 6.78 -9.99
C LEU A 212 -12.33 6.23 -8.88
N GLU A 213 -13.22 7.05 -8.32
CA GLU A 213 -14.11 6.64 -7.24
C GLU A 213 -15.29 5.78 -7.76
N ASP A 214 -16.20 6.39 -8.56
CA ASP A 214 -17.44 5.73 -9.00
C ASP A 214 -17.21 4.79 -10.19
N GLY A 215 -16.35 5.18 -11.13
CA GLY A 215 -16.08 4.42 -12.36
C GLY A 215 -15.29 3.15 -12.10
N LEU A 216 -14.28 3.21 -11.22
CA LEU A 216 -13.45 2.06 -10.84
C LEU A 216 -13.90 1.40 -9.52
N LYS A 217 -14.98 1.85 -8.91
CA LYS A 217 -15.55 1.28 -7.68
C LYS A 217 -14.58 1.25 -6.51
N LEU A 218 -13.86 2.34 -6.30
CA LEU A 218 -12.95 2.47 -5.17
C LEU A 218 -13.62 3.11 -3.93
N GLN A 219 -14.96 3.12 -3.89
CA GLN A 219 -15.67 3.55 -2.67
C GLN A 219 -15.39 2.59 -1.51
N ASP A 220 -15.38 3.11 -0.28
CA ASP A 220 -15.09 2.36 0.95
C ASP A 220 -15.94 1.14 1.13
N GLU A 221 -17.23 1.32 1.02
CA GLU A 221 -18.17 0.23 1.25
C GLU A 221 -17.93 -0.94 0.27
N PHE A 222 -17.37 -0.67 -0.91
CA PHE A 222 -17.00 -1.71 -1.84
C PHE A 222 -15.66 -2.34 -1.47
N CYS A 223 -14.65 -1.54 -1.13
CA CYS A 223 -13.32 -2.02 -0.79
C CYS A 223 -13.28 -2.78 0.54
N GLU A 224 -14.14 -2.43 1.50
CA GLU A 224 -14.36 -3.21 2.73
C GLU A 224 -14.86 -4.65 2.46
N LEU A 225 -15.45 -4.91 1.29
CA LEU A 225 -15.98 -6.21 0.90
C LEU A 225 -15.12 -6.96 -0.12
N ASP A 226 -14.22 -6.25 -0.82
CA ASP A 226 -13.38 -6.80 -1.89
C ASP A 226 -12.02 -6.08 -1.94
N SER A 227 -11.19 -6.32 -0.93
CA SER A 227 -9.85 -5.73 -0.82
C SER A 227 -8.93 -6.16 -1.96
N GLU A 228 -9.11 -7.37 -2.50
CA GLU A 228 -8.32 -7.89 -3.61
C GLU A 228 -8.52 -7.07 -4.89
N TYR A 229 -9.78 -6.78 -5.23
CA TYR A 229 -10.10 -5.91 -6.35
C TYR A 229 -9.52 -4.51 -6.13
N CYS A 230 -9.76 -3.90 -4.98
CA CYS A 230 -9.31 -2.54 -4.71
C CYS A 230 -7.78 -2.45 -4.70
N GLY A 231 -7.07 -3.39 -4.09
CA GLY A 231 -5.61 -3.46 -4.12
C GLY A 231 -5.06 -3.60 -5.53
N ALA A 232 -5.71 -4.41 -6.38
CA ALA A 232 -5.32 -4.58 -7.77
C ALA A 232 -5.56 -3.32 -8.62
N VAL A 233 -6.71 -2.68 -8.45
CA VAL A 233 -7.04 -1.42 -9.18
C VAL A 233 -6.14 -0.28 -8.74
N THR A 234 -5.86 -0.16 -7.44
CA THR A 234 -4.89 0.81 -6.93
C THR A 234 -3.50 0.58 -7.54
N ALA A 235 -3.06 -0.68 -7.65
CA ALA A 235 -1.80 -1.00 -8.30
C ALA A 235 -1.77 -0.65 -9.80
N LEU A 236 -2.89 -0.78 -10.52
CA LEU A 236 -3.01 -0.29 -11.89
C LEU A 236 -2.87 1.24 -11.97
N ILE A 237 -3.57 1.97 -11.11
CA ILE A 237 -3.57 3.44 -11.07
C ILE A 237 -2.17 3.97 -10.77
N GLU A 238 -1.57 3.49 -9.69
CA GLU A 238 -0.24 3.92 -9.23
C GLU A 238 0.87 3.47 -10.18
N GLY A 239 0.72 2.29 -10.73
CA GLY A 239 1.65 1.77 -11.74
C GLY A 239 1.67 2.63 -13.00
N ASP A 240 0.51 3.07 -13.50
CA ASP A 240 0.40 3.95 -14.66
C ASP A 240 0.95 5.36 -14.38
N ALA A 241 0.66 5.91 -13.19
CA ALA A 241 1.21 7.19 -12.77
C ALA A 241 2.74 7.13 -12.64
N SER A 242 3.28 6.07 -12.02
CA SER A 242 4.72 5.83 -11.87
C SER A 242 5.41 5.60 -13.22
N PHE A 243 4.76 4.88 -14.14
CA PHE A 243 5.26 4.67 -15.49
C PHE A 243 5.32 6.00 -16.27
N THR A 244 4.25 6.78 -16.23
CA THR A 244 4.16 8.09 -16.92
C THR A 244 5.14 9.11 -16.33
N GLU A 245 5.26 9.18 -15.01
CA GLU A 245 6.27 9.97 -14.30
C GLU A 245 7.69 9.62 -14.77
N THR A 246 8.01 8.32 -14.85
CA THR A 246 9.31 7.82 -15.32
C THR A 246 9.57 8.25 -16.76
N GLN A 247 8.59 8.13 -17.66
CA GLN A 247 8.71 8.62 -19.05
C GLN A 247 8.95 10.12 -19.09
N TRP A 248 8.18 10.91 -18.33
CA TRP A 248 8.37 12.35 -18.22
C TRP A 248 9.78 12.70 -17.72
N PHE A 249 10.25 12.02 -16.67
CA PHE A 249 11.58 12.25 -16.12
C PHE A 249 12.69 11.96 -17.14
N LEU A 250 12.58 10.89 -17.90
CA LEU A 250 13.57 10.54 -18.93
C LEU A 250 13.60 11.54 -20.09
N GLU A 251 12.42 11.96 -20.58
CA GLU A 251 12.28 12.72 -21.80
C GLU A 251 12.35 14.25 -21.61
N HIS A 252 11.79 14.76 -20.51
CA HIS A 252 11.55 16.20 -20.32
C HIS A 252 12.35 16.84 -19.17
N SER A 253 12.89 16.06 -18.22
CA SER A 253 13.68 16.61 -17.13
C SER A 253 15.04 17.14 -17.63
N THR A 254 15.47 18.26 -17.05
CA THR A 254 16.78 18.85 -17.35
C THR A 254 17.91 18.11 -16.60
N LEU A 255 19.16 18.32 -17.02
CA LEU A 255 20.31 17.80 -16.25
C LEU A 255 20.30 18.31 -14.80
N LYS A 256 19.82 19.54 -14.58
CA LYS A 256 19.69 20.09 -13.24
C LYS A 256 18.65 19.31 -12.43
N ASP A 257 17.48 19.00 -12.99
CA ASP A 257 16.45 18.21 -12.34
C ASP A 257 16.99 16.83 -11.95
N LYS A 258 17.69 16.17 -12.87
CA LYS A 258 18.33 14.86 -12.64
C LYS A 258 19.35 14.88 -11.51
N GLN A 259 20.15 15.95 -11.42
CA GLN A 259 21.11 16.15 -10.33
C GLN A 259 20.42 16.42 -8.98
N GLU A 260 19.35 17.23 -8.98
CA GLU A 260 18.55 17.53 -7.79
C GLU A 260 17.86 16.29 -7.25
N VAL A 261 17.26 15.46 -8.11
CA VAL A 261 16.66 14.17 -7.77
C VAL A 261 17.71 13.22 -7.18
N LEU A 262 18.86 13.06 -7.84
CA LEU A 262 19.93 12.22 -7.33
C LEU A 262 20.44 12.69 -5.95
N GLN A 263 20.62 14.01 -5.77
CA GLN A 263 21.04 14.58 -4.51
C GLN A 263 19.99 14.39 -3.40
N TYR A 264 18.72 14.50 -3.75
CA TYR A 264 17.60 14.25 -2.84
C TYR A 264 17.68 12.82 -2.30
N TYR A 265 17.79 11.81 -3.18
CA TYR A 265 17.86 10.40 -2.77
C TYR A 265 19.10 10.03 -1.97
N GLN A 266 20.25 10.62 -2.31
CA GLN A 266 21.47 10.39 -1.53
C GLN A 266 21.38 10.88 -0.09
N ASN A 267 20.48 11.81 0.21
CA ASN A 267 20.30 12.40 1.53
C ASN A 267 18.93 12.07 2.13
N TYR A 268 18.15 11.26 1.44
CA TYR A 268 16.82 10.86 1.91
C TYR A 268 16.93 9.98 3.14
N ALA A 269 16.09 10.25 4.11
CA ALA A 269 15.90 9.43 5.30
C ALA A 269 14.43 9.50 5.68
N SER A 270 13.86 8.37 5.98
CA SER A 270 12.46 8.22 6.39
C SER A 270 12.40 7.41 7.69
N PRO A 271 12.79 8.02 8.82
CA PRO A 271 12.88 7.28 10.08
C PRO A 271 11.57 6.66 10.54
N ILE A 272 10.42 7.26 10.21
CA ILE A 272 9.11 6.66 10.54
C ILE A 272 8.89 5.41 9.70
N PHE A 273 9.04 5.50 8.38
CA PHE A 273 8.92 4.35 7.49
C PHE A 273 9.91 3.23 7.83
N ASP A 274 11.16 3.56 8.12
CA ASP A 274 12.22 2.60 8.49
C ASP A 274 11.89 1.81 9.77
N THR A 275 11.01 2.34 10.63
CA THR A 275 10.57 1.69 11.88
C THR A 275 9.16 1.08 11.79
N THR A 276 8.48 1.27 10.69
CA THR A 276 7.16 0.66 10.41
C THR A 276 7.27 -0.87 10.36
N PRO A 277 6.25 -1.64 10.78
CA PRO A 277 6.24 -3.09 10.65
C PRO A 277 6.59 -3.57 9.24
N ALA A 278 7.40 -4.62 9.13
CA ALA A 278 7.98 -5.04 7.86
C ALA A 278 6.94 -5.39 6.78
N PHE A 279 5.80 -6.00 7.17
CA PHE A 279 4.73 -6.28 6.22
C PHE A 279 4.14 -4.98 5.66
N LEU A 280 3.95 -3.97 6.52
CA LEU A 280 3.35 -2.70 6.11
C LEU A 280 4.30 -1.87 5.24
N GLN A 281 5.62 -1.99 5.43
CA GLN A 281 6.60 -1.41 4.50
C GLN A 281 6.44 -1.98 3.08
N GLU A 282 6.29 -3.30 2.96
CA GLU A 282 6.10 -3.97 1.67
C GLU A 282 4.72 -3.64 1.07
N ASP A 283 3.67 -3.63 1.89
CA ASP A 283 2.30 -3.36 1.47
C ASP A 283 2.13 -1.93 0.93
N LEU A 284 2.68 -0.95 1.64
CA LEU A 284 2.67 0.44 1.20
C LEU A 284 3.38 0.68 -0.13
N ILE A 285 4.40 -0.10 -0.46
CA ILE A 285 5.12 0.04 -1.73
C ILE A 285 4.57 -0.84 -2.85
N PHE A 286 3.72 -1.82 -2.52
CA PHE A 286 3.17 -2.78 -3.48
C PHE A 286 2.53 -2.12 -4.71
N PRO A 287 1.62 -1.13 -4.59
CA PRO A 287 0.95 -0.53 -5.73
C PRO A 287 1.92 0.13 -6.72
N TYR A 288 3.01 0.67 -6.22
CA TYR A 288 4.02 1.37 -7.02
C TYR A 288 4.99 0.42 -7.69
N VAL A 289 5.51 -0.55 -6.93
CA VAL A 289 6.52 -1.48 -7.45
C VAL A 289 5.87 -2.52 -8.33
N LYS A 290 4.86 -3.21 -7.81
CA LYS A 290 4.18 -4.28 -8.55
C LYS A 290 3.22 -3.71 -9.60
N GLY A 291 2.58 -2.59 -9.30
CA GLY A 291 1.80 -1.86 -10.29
C GLY A 291 2.64 -1.37 -11.47
N LEU A 292 3.85 -0.83 -11.23
CA LEU A 292 4.77 -0.45 -12.31
C LEU A 292 5.23 -1.66 -13.14
N GLU A 293 5.50 -2.81 -12.51
CA GLU A 293 5.82 -4.07 -13.20
C GLU A 293 4.65 -4.50 -14.09
N PHE A 294 3.43 -4.50 -13.56
CA PHE A 294 2.20 -4.83 -14.27
C PHE A 294 1.94 -3.89 -15.46
N VAL A 295 1.99 -2.59 -15.23
CA VAL A 295 1.76 -1.57 -16.29
C VAL A 295 2.86 -1.62 -17.35
N THR A 296 4.11 -1.85 -16.97
CA THR A 296 5.22 -2.05 -17.91
C THR A 296 4.95 -3.26 -18.82
N TYR A 297 4.49 -4.37 -18.24
CA TYR A 297 4.10 -5.56 -19.01
C TYR A 297 2.98 -5.23 -20.00
N LEU A 298 1.92 -4.54 -19.59
CA LEU A 298 0.84 -4.12 -20.49
C LEU A 298 1.35 -3.21 -21.62
N TYR A 299 2.19 -2.25 -21.27
CA TYR A 299 2.79 -1.35 -22.25
C TYR A 299 3.62 -2.09 -23.31
N GLU A 300 4.37 -3.10 -22.91
CA GLU A 300 5.14 -3.96 -23.84
C GLU A 300 4.21 -4.75 -24.78
N GLN A 301 3.01 -5.11 -24.36
CA GLN A 301 2.04 -5.83 -25.18
C GLN A 301 1.33 -4.94 -26.20
N GLY A 302 0.99 -3.68 -25.86
CA GLY A 302 0.18 -2.85 -26.73
C GLY A 302 0.30 -1.33 -26.54
N GLY A 303 1.32 -0.86 -25.83
CA GLY A 303 1.49 0.56 -25.53
C GLY A 303 0.42 1.07 -24.57
N TYR A 304 0.19 2.36 -24.55
CA TYR A 304 -0.85 2.97 -23.70
C TYR A 304 -2.25 2.43 -23.98
N ALA A 305 -2.53 1.96 -25.21
CA ALA A 305 -3.83 1.36 -25.50
C ALA A 305 -4.13 0.11 -24.67
N ALA A 306 -3.11 -0.72 -24.36
CA ALA A 306 -3.30 -1.87 -23.48
C ALA A 306 -3.52 -1.45 -22.02
N ILE A 307 -2.90 -0.35 -21.58
CA ILE A 307 -3.16 0.23 -20.26
C ILE A 307 -4.59 0.79 -20.20
N ASP A 308 -5.03 1.51 -21.22
CA ASP A 308 -6.41 2.04 -21.31
C ASP A 308 -7.45 0.92 -21.31
N ASP A 309 -7.16 -0.21 -21.98
CA ASP A 309 -8.02 -1.39 -21.96
C ASP A 309 -8.12 -2.00 -20.55
N ALA A 310 -7.05 -1.90 -19.74
CA ALA A 310 -7.06 -2.37 -18.35
C ALA A 310 -7.93 -1.50 -17.44
N TYR A 311 -8.07 -0.22 -17.69
CA TYR A 311 -9.05 0.63 -16.99
C TYR A 311 -10.51 0.27 -17.35
N LEU A 312 -10.75 -0.21 -18.57
CA LEU A 312 -12.08 -0.65 -19.00
C LEU A 312 -12.43 -2.08 -18.52
N ASN A 313 -11.43 -2.86 -18.18
CA ASN A 313 -11.55 -4.21 -17.63
C ASN A 313 -10.52 -4.40 -16.52
N PRO A 314 -10.73 -3.80 -15.33
CA PRO A 314 -9.72 -3.75 -14.29
C PRO A 314 -9.27 -5.14 -13.80
N PRO A 315 -8.02 -5.26 -13.33
CA PRO A 315 -7.57 -6.46 -12.64
C PRO A 315 -8.44 -6.71 -11.40
N SER A 316 -8.69 -7.97 -11.08
CA SER A 316 -9.65 -8.38 -10.06
C SER A 316 -8.98 -8.96 -8.81
N SER A 317 -7.66 -9.09 -8.79
CA SER A 317 -6.91 -9.62 -7.65
C SER A 317 -5.46 -9.14 -7.67
N THR A 318 -4.83 -9.15 -6.51
CA THR A 318 -3.39 -8.90 -6.36
C THR A 318 -2.57 -9.96 -7.10
N GLU A 319 -3.08 -11.19 -7.26
CA GLU A 319 -2.47 -12.22 -8.09
C GLU A 319 -2.26 -11.77 -9.53
N GLN A 320 -3.25 -11.12 -10.15
CA GLN A 320 -3.11 -10.61 -11.52
C GLN A 320 -2.06 -9.49 -11.64
N ILE A 321 -1.81 -8.77 -10.56
CA ILE A 321 -0.73 -7.77 -10.50
C ILE A 321 0.63 -8.44 -10.36
N LEU A 322 0.73 -9.48 -9.51
CA LEU A 322 1.95 -10.25 -9.29
C LEU A 322 2.33 -11.08 -10.51
N HIS A 323 1.33 -11.57 -11.24
CA HIS A 323 1.47 -12.43 -12.43
C HIS A 323 0.77 -11.80 -13.65
N PRO A 324 1.35 -10.75 -14.27
CA PRO A 324 0.68 -10.00 -15.34
C PRO A 324 0.24 -10.85 -16.55
N GLU A 325 0.89 -11.99 -16.78
CA GLU A 325 0.53 -12.93 -17.84
C GLU A 325 -0.77 -13.69 -17.59
N ARG A 326 -1.26 -13.71 -16.34
CA ARG A 326 -2.55 -14.31 -15.96
C ARG A 326 -3.72 -13.35 -16.23
N TYR A 327 -3.47 -12.04 -16.20
CA TYR A 327 -4.47 -11.03 -16.51
C TYR A 327 -4.86 -11.08 -18.01
N PRO A 328 -6.15 -10.89 -18.37
CA PRO A 328 -7.34 -10.77 -17.50
C PRO A 328 -8.06 -12.11 -17.26
N ASN A 329 -7.47 -13.25 -17.58
CA ASN A 329 -8.19 -14.52 -17.70
C ASN A 329 -8.30 -15.31 -16.39
N ASP A 330 -7.35 -15.14 -15.50
CA ASP A 330 -7.35 -15.76 -14.18
C ASP A 330 -8.24 -14.93 -13.25
N GLN A 331 -9.38 -15.47 -12.89
CA GLN A 331 -10.38 -14.76 -12.10
C GLN A 331 -10.55 -15.46 -10.75
N PRO A 332 -10.60 -14.71 -9.63
CA PRO A 332 -10.77 -15.29 -8.32
C PRO A 332 -12.01 -16.19 -8.21
N ILE A 333 -11.85 -17.35 -7.62
CA ILE A 333 -12.94 -18.27 -7.29
C ILE A 333 -13.73 -17.66 -6.14
N LYS A 334 -15.01 -17.42 -6.36
CA LYS A 334 -15.86 -16.85 -5.32
C LYS A 334 -16.15 -17.88 -4.23
N ILE A 335 -15.64 -17.65 -3.04
CA ILE A 335 -15.96 -18.42 -1.83
C ILE A 335 -17.14 -17.77 -1.12
N GLU A 336 -18.08 -18.59 -0.66
CA GLU A 336 -19.25 -18.13 0.11
C GLU A 336 -19.25 -18.78 1.49
N LEU A 337 -19.23 -17.97 2.53
CA LEU A 337 -19.39 -18.37 3.92
C LEU A 337 -20.67 -17.78 4.49
N LYS A 338 -21.42 -18.63 5.22
CA LYS A 338 -22.59 -18.17 5.98
C LYS A 338 -22.15 -17.45 7.26
N ASP A 339 -23.05 -16.69 7.83
CA ASP A 339 -22.89 -16.15 9.18
C ASP A 339 -22.88 -17.25 10.25
N PHE A 340 -21.91 -17.21 11.16
CA PHE A 340 -21.74 -18.16 12.27
C PHE A 340 -22.22 -17.62 13.61
N THR A 341 -22.77 -16.42 13.72
CA THR A 341 -23.24 -15.80 14.97
C THR A 341 -24.15 -16.72 15.77
N SER A 342 -25.07 -17.44 15.09
CA SER A 342 -25.99 -18.39 15.75
C SER A 342 -25.29 -19.60 16.38
N ILE A 343 -24.11 -19.98 15.89
CA ILE A 343 -23.30 -21.10 16.39
C ILE A 343 -22.41 -20.64 17.52
N LEU A 344 -21.84 -19.44 17.39
CA LEU A 344 -21.01 -18.82 18.40
C LEU A 344 -21.80 -18.45 19.65
N GLY A 345 -23.05 -18.01 19.49
CA GLY A 345 -23.97 -17.69 20.58
C GLY A 345 -24.12 -16.18 20.83
N ASN A 346 -24.73 -15.82 21.95
CA ASN A 346 -25.01 -14.43 22.25
C ASN A 346 -23.72 -13.64 22.52
N GLY A 347 -23.65 -12.41 22.06
CA GLY A 347 -22.57 -11.48 22.28
C GLY A 347 -21.48 -11.49 21.21
N TRP A 348 -21.57 -12.38 20.23
CA TRP A 348 -20.68 -12.40 19.09
C TRP A 348 -21.25 -11.56 17.96
N GLU A 349 -20.38 -10.73 17.36
CA GLU A 349 -20.68 -9.86 16.22
C GLU A 349 -19.62 -10.08 15.14
N GLU A 350 -20.05 -10.14 13.86
CA GLU A 350 -19.14 -10.17 12.72
C GLU A 350 -18.55 -8.76 12.59
N ILE A 351 -17.24 -8.64 12.63
CA ILE A 351 -16.54 -7.37 12.51
C ILE A 351 -15.79 -7.23 11.19
N GLU A 352 -15.54 -8.35 10.50
CA GLU A 352 -14.83 -8.34 9.22
C GLU A 352 -15.26 -9.53 8.36
N ARG A 353 -15.33 -9.28 7.04
CA ARG A 353 -15.57 -10.27 5.99
C ARG A 353 -14.80 -9.84 4.74
N ASN A 354 -13.67 -10.50 4.46
CA ASN A 354 -12.82 -10.10 3.35
C ASN A 354 -11.97 -11.28 2.83
N ALA A 355 -11.21 -11.07 1.76
CA ALA A 355 -10.20 -11.98 1.25
C ALA A 355 -8.79 -11.61 1.75
N LEU A 356 -7.93 -12.61 1.94
CA LEU A 356 -6.52 -12.39 2.25
C LEU A 356 -5.70 -12.18 0.97
N GLY A 357 -6.05 -12.92 -0.08
CA GLY A 357 -5.39 -12.85 -1.36
C GLY A 357 -3.99 -13.47 -1.41
N GLU A 358 -3.38 -13.46 -2.58
CA GLU A 358 -2.00 -13.92 -2.75
C GLU A 358 -1.01 -13.02 -2.01
N TRP A 359 -1.20 -11.69 -2.11
CA TRP A 359 -0.27 -10.73 -1.52
C TRP A 359 -0.16 -10.83 0.00
N TYR A 360 -1.29 -10.79 0.71
CA TYR A 360 -1.28 -10.91 2.18
C TYR A 360 -0.94 -12.31 2.66
N THR A 361 -1.21 -13.36 1.88
CA THR A 361 -0.73 -14.72 2.15
C THR A 361 0.80 -14.75 2.13
N TYR A 362 1.43 -14.13 1.14
CA TYR A 362 2.89 -13.96 1.09
C TYR A 362 3.40 -13.17 2.30
N LEU A 363 2.79 -12.01 2.61
CA LEU A 363 3.21 -11.15 3.72
C LEU A 363 3.14 -11.87 5.07
N MET A 364 2.09 -12.65 5.31
CA MET A 364 1.92 -13.43 6.53
C MET A 364 3.10 -14.39 6.75
N PHE A 365 3.61 -15.03 5.71
CA PHE A 365 4.72 -15.97 5.81
C PHE A 365 6.09 -15.31 5.78
N ALA A 366 6.27 -14.27 4.96
CA ALA A 366 7.57 -13.65 4.72
C ALA A 366 7.90 -12.52 5.70
N LYS A 367 6.89 -11.78 6.15
CA LYS A 367 7.05 -10.52 6.93
C LYS A 367 6.21 -10.50 8.21
N PRO A 368 6.16 -11.59 9.00
CA PRO A 368 5.40 -11.59 10.24
C PRO A 368 5.98 -10.61 11.26
N LEU A 369 5.17 -10.27 12.27
CA LEU A 369 5.56 -9.44 13.42
C LEU A 369 6.89 -9.85 14.05
N ASN A 370 7.09 -11.14 14.27
CA ASN A 370 8.32 -11.68 14.78
C ASN A 370 9.10 -12.35 13.66
N SER A 371 10.26 -11.80 13.32
CA SER A 371 11.12 -12.34 12.27
C SER A 371 11.57 -13.80 12.48
N ASP A 372 11.51 -14.31 13.73
CA ASP A 372 11.78 -15.73 14.03
C ASP A 372 10.68 -16.67 13.48
N TRP A 373 9.51 -16.14 13.14
CA TRP A 373 8.42 -16.89 12.51
C TRP A 373 8.48 -16.88 10.99
N ALA A 374 9.29 -15.96 10.41
CA ALA A 374 9.37 -15.76 8.97
C ALA A 374 9.90 -17.03 8.26
N LEU A 375 9.24 -17.40 7.19
CA LEU A 375 9.74 -18.38 6.24
C LEU A 375 10.75 -17.74 5.27
N VAL A 376 11.58 -18.57 4.65
CA VAL A 376 12.45 -18.13 3.57
C VAL A 376 11.58 -17.60 2.42
N GLU A 377 11.99 -16.50 1.81
CA GLU A 377 11.21 -15.75 0.82
C GLU A 377 10.72 -16.63 -0.35
N ASP A 378 11.58 -17.46 -0.92
CA ASP A 378 11.21 -18.40 -1.99
C ASP A 378 10.11 -19.38 -1.55
N ILE A 379 10.07 -19.77 -0.27
CA ILE A 379 9.05 -20.68 0.28
C ILE A 379 7.72 -19.89 0.47
N ALA A 380 7.81 -18.66 0.95
CA ALA A 380 6.63 -17.83 1.17
C ALA A 380 5.95 -17.45 -0.17
N LEU A 381 6.75 -17.12 -1.20
CA LEU A 381 6.27 -16.87 -2.55
C LEU A 381 5.59 -18.12 -3.14
N ALA A 382 6.28 -19.27 -3.14
CA ALA A 382 5.70 -20.51 -3.66
C ALA A 382 4.42 -20.95 -2.92
N ALA A 383 4.34 -20.64 -1.62
CA ALA A 383 3.15 -20.96 -0.82
C ALA A 383 1.97 -20.01 -1.05
N ALA A 384 2.19 -18.84 -1.59
CA ALA A 384 1.15 -17.88 -1.93
C ALA A 384 0.72 -18.02 -3.41
N GLU A 385 1.65 -18.37 -4.30
CA GLU A 385 1.40 -18.59 -5.73
C GLU A 385 0.35 -19.70 -5.94
N GLY A 386 -0.54 -19.49 -6.93
CA GLY A 386 -1.64 -20.41 -7.22
C GLY A 386 -2.83 -20.25 -6.27
N TRP A 387 -2.94 -19.08 -5.66
CA TRP A 387 -4.15 -18.68 -4.94
C TRP A 387 -5.32 -18.58 -5.91
N GLY A 388 -6.33 -19.44 -5.74
CA GLY A 388 -7.53 -19.42 -6.59
C GLY A 388 -8.65 -18.56 -6.01
N GLY A 389 -8.67 -18.37 -4.69
CA GLY A 389 -9.65 -17.54 -4.00
C GLY A 389 -9.76 -17.88 -2.52
N ASP A 390 -10.12 -16.92 -1.70
CA ASP A 390 -10.41 -17.13 -0.29
C ASP A 390 -11.50 -16.20 0.23
N LEU A 391 -11.98 -16.50 1.42
CA LEU A 391 -12.84 -15.64 2.22
C LEU A 391 -12.57 -15.94 3.69
N TYR A 392 -12.34 -14.90 4.47
CA TYR A 392 -12.29 -15.00 5.92
C TYR A 392 -13.37 -14.16 6.59
N LEU A 393 -13.79 -14.61 7.77
CA LEU A 393 -14.72 -13.94 8.66
C LEU A 393 -14.05 -13.77 10.02
N VAL A 394 -14.16 -12.58 10.60
CA VAL A 394 -13.73 -12.33 11.97
C VAL A 394 -14.93 -11.94 12.82
N TYR A 395 -15.05 -12.59 13.98
CA TYR A 395 -16.05 -12.27 14.98
C TYR A 395 -15.37 -11.83 16.27
N GLN A 396 -15.93 -10.82 16.90
CA GLN A 396 -15.51 -10.34 18.22
C GLN A 396 -16.65 -10.49 19.22
N HIS A 397 -16.32 -10.83 20.45
CA HIS A 397 -17.30 -10.90 21.53
C HIS A 397 -17.41 -9.56 22.23
N SER A 398 -18.63 -9.01 22.33
CA SER A 398 -18.92 -7.66 22.79
C SER A 398 -18.54 -7.33 24.25
N THR A 399 -18.11 -8.32 25.06
CA THR A 399 -17.85 -8.10 26.50
C THR A 399 -16.51 -8.63 27.01
N ASN A 400 -15.75 -9.41 26.25
CA ASN A 400 -14.55 -10.09 26.79
C ASN A 400 -13.37 -10.17 25.81
N ASP A 401 -13.34 -9.38 24.76
CA ASP A 401 -12.26 -9.31 23.76
C ASP A 401 -11.87 -10.65 23.09
N GLU A 402 -12.68 -11.70 23.27
CA GLU A 402 -12.48 -12.96 22.56
C GLU A 402 -12.77 -12.77 21.07
N VAL A 403 -12.01 -13.47 20.23
CA VAL A 403 -12.12 -13.40 18.78
C VAL A 403 -12.23 -14.78 18.17
N VAL A 404 -12.89 -14.85 17.02
CA VAL A 404 -12.98 -16.03 16.17
C VAL A 404 -12.62 -15.64 14.75
N LEU A 405 -11.71 -16.40 14.14
CA LEU A 405 -11.43 -16.38 12.71
C LEU A 405 -11.95 -17.67 12.08
N VAL A 406 -12.63 -17.54 10.96
CA VAL A 406 -12.98 -18.67 10.06
C VAL A 406 -12.58 -18.28 8.66
N SER A 407 -11.63 -18.99 8.07
CA SER A 407 -11.14 -18.76 6.71
C SER A 407 -11.25 -20.04 5.90
N VAL A 408 -11.68 -19.90 4.65
CA VAL A 408 -11.64 -20.97 3.63
C VAL A 408 -10.93 -20.42 2.41
N SER A 409 -9.92 -21.13 1.95
CA SER A 409 -9.24 -20.85 0.68
C SER A 409 -9.35 -22.03 -0.28
N GLU A 410 -9.36 -21.72 -1.56
CA GLU A 410 -9.28 -22.67 -2.67
C GLU A 410 -8.07 -22.30 -3.53
N TRP A 411 -7.28 -23.28 -3.89
CA TRP A 411 -6.05 -23.14 -4.65
C TRP A 411 -6.26 -23.65 -6.08
N ASP A 412 -5.52 -23.12 -7.04
CA ASP A 412 -5.64 -23.51 -8.45
C ASP A 412 -5.45 -25.00 -8.66
N THR A 413 -4.46 -25.57 -7.97
CA THR A 413 -4.19 -26.99 -8.02
C THR A 413 -4.02 -27.61 -6.61
N GLN A 414 -4.06 -28.93 -6.55
CA GLN A 414 -3.73 -29.62 -5.30
C GLN A 414 -2.25 -29.44 -4.92
N SER A 415 -1.37 -29.21 -5.88
CA SER A 415 0.05 -28.96 -5.58
C SER A 415 0.24 -27.65 -4.83
N ASP A 416 -0.44 -26.61 -5.28
CA ASP A 416 -0.40 -25.29 -4.65
C ASP A 416 -0.97 -25.35 -3.23
N ALA A 417 -2.10 -26.06 -3.06
CA ALA A 417 -2.64 -26.34 -1.72
C ALA A 417 -1.68 -27.14 -0.82
N ASP A 418 -0.90 -28.07 -1.38
CA ASP A 418 0.08 -28.85 -0.63
C ASP A 418 1.29 -27.97 -0.25
N GLU A 419 1.70 -27.00 -1.09
CA GLU A 419 2.74 -26.01 -0.83
C GLU A 419 2.30 -25.04 0.29
N TYR A 420 1.10 -24.47 0.19
CA TYR A 420 0.53 -23.67 1.26
C TYR A 420 0.43 -24.46 2.58
N TRP A 421 -0.09 -25.70 2.54
CA TRP A 421 -0.22 -26.54 3.73
C TRP A 421 1.12 -26.77 4.41
N GLN A 422 2.18 -27.03 3.66
CA GLN A 422 3.51 -27.24 4.22
C GLN A 422 4.05 -25.94 4.83
N ALA A 423 3.93 -24.83 4.12
CA ALA A 423 4.38 -23.53 4.60
C ALA A 423 3.64 -23.10 5.85
N PHE A 424 2.30 -23.28 5.87
CA PHE A 424 1.50 -22.99 7.07
C PHE A 424 1.94 -23.84 8.25
N THR A 425 2.22 -25.13 8.02
CA THR A 425 2.68 -26.05 9.08
C THR A 425 4.03 -25.61 9.67
N ASP A 426 4.96 -25.22 8.80
CA ASP A 426 6.29 -24.75 9.20
C ASP A 426 6.19 -23.41 9.95
N TYR A 427 5.41 -22.46 9.43
CA TYR A 427 5.11 -21.20 10.09
C TYR A 427 4.44 -21.40 11.47
N ALA A 428 3.43 -22.27 11.53
CA ALA A 428 2.72 -22.59 12.76
C ALA A 428 3.63 -23.20 13.82
N ALA A 429 4.57 -24.05 13.42
CA ALA A 429 5.56 -24.62 14.34
C ALA A 429 6.50 -23.56 14.93
N LEU A 430 6.83 -22.52 14.14
CA LEU A 430 7.63 -21.39 14.61
C LEU A 430 6.80 -20.46 15.53
N ARG A 431 5.53 -20.18 15.17
CA ARG A 431 4.66 -19.25 15.89
C ARG A 431 4.04 -19.87 17.15
N TRP A 432 3.49 -21.08 17.05
CA TRP A 432 2.71 -21.73 18.10
C TRP A 432 3.36 -22.98 18.68
N GLY A 433 4.48 -23.42 18.12
CA GLY A 433 5.19 -24.61 18.59
C GLY A 433 4.55 -25.93 18.16
N ASN A 434 4.67 -26.94 19.00
CA ASN A 434 4.20 -28.28 18.62
C ASN A 434 2.68 -28.40 18.61
N THR A 435 2.13 -29.10 17.62
CA THR A 435 0.71 -29.41 17.53
C THR A 435 0.24 -30.28 18.70
N THR A 436 -0.98 -30.02 19.16
CA THR A 436 -1.67 -30.85 20.16
C THR A 436 -2.29 -32.10 19.52
N GLN A 437 -2.79 -31.97 18.30
CA GLN A 437 -3.33 -33.07 17.48
C GLN A 437 -2.82 -32.96 16.06
N ASN A 438 -2.39 -34.06 15.47
CA ASN A 438 -1.85 -34.10 14.11
C ASN A 438 -2.40 -35.33 13.38
N SER A 439 -3.02 -35.10 12.25
CA SER A 439 -3.39 -36.12 11.26
C SER A 439 -2.94 -35.68 9.85
N THR A 440 -3.12 -36.52 8.85
CA THR A 440 -2.73 -36.21 7.47
C THR A 440 -3.39 -34.94 6.94
N ASN A 441 -4.63 -34.66 7.35
CA ASN A 441 -5.46 -33.62 6.77
C ASN A 441 -5.94 -32.59 7.80
N GLN A 442 -5.52 -32.67 9.05
CA GLN A 442 -5.91 -31.74 10.10
C GLN A 442 -4.83 -31.62 11.16
N MET A 443 -4.54 -30.39 11.56
CA MET A 443 -3.67 -30.07 12.69
C MET A 443 -4.38 -29.13 13.65
N VAL A 444 -4.12 -29.30 14.96
CA VAL A 444 -4.71 -28.48 16.01
C VAL A 444 -3.65 -28.08 17.02
N TRP A 445 -3.61 -26.82 17.37
CA TRP A 445 -2.85 -26.26 18.48
C TRP A 445 -3.83 -25.76 19.53
N VAL A 446 -3.73 -26.28 20.74
CA VAL A 446 -4.52 -25.82 21.89
C VAL A 446 -3.58 -25.07 22.81
N LEU A 447 -3.69 -23.76 22.83
CA LEU A 447 -2.90 -22.86 23.66
C LEU A 447 -3.71 -22.41 24.88
N GLU A 448 -3.12 -21.59 25.74
CA GLU A 448 -3.77 -21.10 26.93
C GLU A 448 -4.97 -20.17 26.65
N SER A 449 -4.84 -19.33 25.65
CA SER A 449 -5.82 -18.29 25.28
C SER A 449 -6.57 -18.54 23.99
N GLU A 450 -6.11 -19.48 23.15
CA GLU A 450 -6.69 -19.73 21.84
C GLU A 450 -6.49 -21.18 21.37
N THR A 451 -7.31 -21.59 20.43
CA THR A 451 -7.19 -22.85 19.69
C THR A 451 -7.14 -22.55 18.21
N ILE A 452 -6.11 -23.06 17.54
CA ILE A 452 -5.92 -22.96 16.10
C ILE A 452 -6.18 -24.33 15.48
N MET A 453 -7.00 -24.40 14.46
CA MET A 453 -7.28 -25.60 13.70
C MET A 453 -7.09 -25.31 12.22
N ILE A 454 -6.29 -26.12 11.53
CA ILE A 454 -6.24 -26.11 10.08
C ILE A 454 -6.62 -27.49 9.54
N SER A 455 -7.41 -27.51 8.49
CA SER A 455 -7.84 -28.73 7.80
C SER A 455 -7.72 -28.56 6.30
N ARG A 456 -7.39 -29.63 5.58
CA ARG A 456 -7.31 -29.62 4.11
C ARG A 456 -8.17 -30.70 3.47
N GLN A 457 -8.69 -30.39 2.28
CA GLN A 457 -9.41 -31.34 1.45
C GLN A 457 -9.17 -31.03 -0.03
N THR A 458 -8.45 -31.91 -0.73
CA THR A 458 -8.00 -31.65 -2.10
C THR A 458 -7.23 -30.32 -2.22
N ASN A 459 -7.75 -29.35 -2.96
CA ASN A 459 -7.19 -28.02 -3.13
C ASN A 459 -7.83 -26.94 -2.22
N GLN A 460 -8.60 -27.35 -1.20
CA GLN A 460 -9.24 -26.44 -0.26
C GLN A 460 -8.61 -26.54 1.14
N ILE A 461 -8.49 -25.40 1.79
CA ILE A 461 -8.00 -25.26 3.16
C ILE A 461 -9.06 -24.56 4.01
N LEU A 462 -9.31 -25.08 5.20
CA LEU A 462 -10.09 -24.44 6.24
C LEU A 462 -9.16 -24.08 7.40
N TRP A 463 -9.16 -22.82 7.81
CA TRP A 463 -8.42 -22.34 8.96
C TRP A 463 -9.38 -21.69 9.96
N ILE A 464 -9.29 -22.11 11.22
CA ILE A 464 -10.15 -21.64 12.32
C ILE A 464 -9.27 -21.24 13.49
N ILE A 465 -9.50 -20.05 14.06
CA ILE A 465 -8.98 -19.62 15.37
C ILE A 465 -10.18 -19.35 16.28
N THR A 466 -10.11 -19.87 17.52
CA THR A 466 -11.19 -19.69 18.50
C THR A 466 -10.60 -19.60 19.92
N PRO A 467 -11.34 -19.07 20.91
CA PRO A 467 -10.92 -19.06 22.30
C PRO A 467 -10.67 -20.45 22.90
N ASN A 468 -11.32 -21.49 22.40
CA ASN A 468 -11.20 -22.85 22.93
C ASN A 468 -11.57 -23.94 21.93
N LEU A 469 -11.12 -25.18 22.23
CA LEU A 469 -11.31 -26.35 21.36
C LEU A 469 -12.78 -26.72 21.12
N ASP A 470 -13.68 -26.55 22.08
CA ASP A 470 -15.11 -26.88 21.92
C ASP A 470 -15.74 -25.99 20.83
N MET A 471 -15.41 -24.72 20.80
CA MET A 471 -15.88 -23.78 19.79
C MET A 471 -15.30 -24.12 18.39
N ALA A 472 -14.00 -24.43 18.32
CA ALA A 472 -13.37 -24.84 17.07
C ALA A 472 -14.04 -26.08 16.47
N GLN A 473 -14.34 -27.09 17.32
CA GLN A 473 -15.02 -28.30 16.90
C GLN A 473 -16.47 -28.04 16.44
N LYS A 474 -17.21 -27.14 17.11
CA LYS A 474 -18.56 -26.75 16.69
C LYS A 474 -18.57 -26.08 15.34
N LEU A 475 -17.62 -25.17 15.08
CA LEU A 475 -17.48 -24.52 13.78
C LEU A 475 -17.05 -25.51 12.69
N ALA A 476 -16.10 -26.41 12.97
CA ALA A 476 -15.64 -27.42 12.01
C ALA A 476 -16.76 -28.36 11.52
N ILE A 477 -17.79 -28.62 12.35
CA ILE A 477 -18.96 -29.44 11.94
C ILE A 477 -19.72 -28.81 10.77
N GLU A 478 -19.68 -27.47 10.66
CA GLU A 478 -20.34 -26.74 9.58
C GLU A 478 -19.65 -26.90 8.20
N PHE A 479 -18.48 -27.51 8.20
CA PHE A 479 -17.66 -27.77 7.02
C PHE A 479 -17.50 -29.29 6.77
N PRO A 480 -18.55 -29.97 6.30
CA PRO A 480 -18.55 -31.44 6.18
C PRO A 480 -17.51 -32.00 5.19
N LEU A 481 -17.00 -31.18 4.28
CA LEU A 481 -15.93 -31.59 3.36
C LEU A 481 -14.59 -31.81 4.05
N PHE A 482 -14.36 -31.19 5.21
CA PHE A 482 -13.11 -31.25 5.97
C PHE A 482 -13.15 -32.23 7.16
N GLN A 483 -14.18 -33.07 7.24
CA GLN A 483 -14.34 -34.07 8.30
C GLN A 483 -13.66 -35.40 7.98
#